data_3442d30aedf7cf28a40c3691fa6d8c35
#
_entry.id   3442d30aedf7cf28a40c3691fa6d8c35
#
_cell.length_a   1.000
_cell.length_b   1.000
_cell.length_c   1.000
_cell.angle_alpha   90.00
_cell.angle_beta   90.00
_cell.angle_gamma   90.00
#
_symmetry.space_group_name_H-M   'P 1'
#
loop_
_entity.id
_entity.type
_entity.pdbx_description
1 polymer ?
#
loop_
_entity_poly.entity_id
_entity_poly.type
_entity_poly.pdbx_seq_one_letter_code
_entity_poly.pdbx_strand_id
1 'polypeptide(L)'
;MIMRTRKLLVFILIVLVGCNLENEVPINLPAYEPQVVVECYLEAGKPIRLLLAKSNRFFDAFDLSSLETVLDESLVQDAAVRVLFGSDEIILNNDINFDQQTGFLANYLSWERVPEISDTFHLEILLPDGSEITSQTTMIPQIPFDSIVVEYQDSLARVLTYFTDSFDEENFYRRHLHRTSLDSIPYQDFLAEDTFTDNGTIVFGTGFEFEEGDTIINTLYHLPKEYYDYLVSVTFSIQANLDPITQPGSIFSNVQGDTNPLGIFTALSYVRDTTVIGE
;
A
#
# COMPACT_ATOMS: atom_id res chain seq x y z
N MET A 1 14.60 -71.13 -24.34
CA MET A 1 13.84 -69.91 -24.47
C MET A 1 13.24 -69.44 -23.15
N ILE A 2 12.70 -70.33 -22.34
CA ILE A 2 12.00 -70.08 -21.07
C ILE A 2 12.89 -69.40 -19.98
N MET A 3 14.19 -69.75 -19.94
CA MET A 3 15.13 -69.26 -18.93
C MET A 3 15.56 -67.75 -19.16
N ARG A 4 15.53 -67.28 -20.40
CA ARG A 4 15.83 -65.89 -20.74
C ARG A 4 14.67 -64.96 -20.40
N THR A 5 13.43 -65.40 -20.60
CA THR A 5 12.23 -64.62 -20.26
C THR A 5 12.05 -64.49 -18.74
N ARG A 6 12.42 -65.50 -17.98
CA ARG A 6 12.35 -65.48 -16.50
C ARG A 6 13.37 -64.49 -15.89
N LYS A 7 14.58 -64.37 -16.45
CA LYS A 7 15.57 -63.34 -16.02
C LYS A 7 15.17 -61.95 -16.40
N LEU A 8 14.52 -61.74 -17.55
CA LEU A 8 14.00 -60.44 -17.97
C LEU A 8 12.85 -59.99 -17.06
N LEU A 9 11.97 -60.90 -16.66
CA LEU A 9 10.84 -60.59 -15.78
C LEU A 9 11.29 -60.19 -14.35
N VAL A 10 12.33 -60.83 -13.82
CA VAL A 10 12.93 -60.50 -12.52
C VAL A 10 13.63 -59.15 -12.58
N PHE A 11 14.27 -58.80 -13.70
CA PHE A 11 14.93 -57.51 -13.88
C PHE A 11 13.91 -56.36 -13.97
N ILE A 12 12.78 -56.55 -14.66
CA ILE A 12 11.68 -55.59 -14.72
C ILE A 12 11.03 -55.41 -13.34
N LEU A 13 10.90 -56.47 -12.55
CA LEU A 13 10.32 -56.38 -11.21
C LEU A 13 11.23 -55.58 -10.24
N ILE A 14 12.55 -55.67 -10.37
CA ILE A 14 13.51 -54.91 -9.55
C ILE A 14 13.50 -53.43 -9.90
N VAL A 15 13.26 -53.06 -11.16
CA VAL A 15 13.16 -51.63 -11.61
C VAL A 15 11.89 -50.95 -11.10
N LEU A 16 10.82 -51.73 -10.88
CA LEU A 16 9.53 -51.19 -10.36
C LEU A 16 9.52 -50.92 -8.85
N VAL A 17 10.48 -51.41 -8.08
CA VAL A 17 10.57 -51.18 -6.61
C VAL A 17 11.36 -49.91 -6.26
N GLY A 18 11.97 -49.27 -7.24
CA GLY A 18 12.88 -48.10 -7.03
C GLY A 18 12.24 -46.73 -6.93
N CYS A 19 10.92 -46.60 -7.00
CA CYS A 19 10.24 -45.30 -6.99
C CYS A 19 9.48 -45.03 -5.70
N ASN A 20 10.16 -44.92 -4.58
CA ASN A 20 9.61 -44.27 -3.40
C ASN A 20 10.76 -43.60 -2.61
N LEU A 21 11.32 -42.55 -3.21
CA LEU A 21 12.32 -41.66 -2.60
C LEU A 21 11.69 -40.28 -2.37
N GLU A 22 10.45 -40.24 -1.89
CA GLU A 22 9.93 -39.03 -1.26
C GLU A 22 10.46 -38.99 0.18
N ASN A 23 11.63 -38.45 0.36
CA ASN A 23 12.08 -37.99 1.67
C ASN A 23 11.37 -36.65 1.93
N GLU A 24 10.26 -36.69 2.64
CA GLU A 24 9.70 -35.49 3.26
C GLU A 24 10.75 -34.96 4.25
N VAL A 25 11.41 -33.89 3.88
CA VAL A 25 12.25 -33.15 4.79
C VAL A 25 11.31 -32.27 5.65
N PRO A 26 11.15 -32.56 6.95
CA PRO A 26 10.32 -31.73 7.80
C PRO A 26 10.98 -30.35 7.87
N ILE A 27 10.37 -29.34 7.22
CA ILE A 27 10.78 -27.95 7.33
C ILE A 27 10.23 -27.44 8.65
N ASN A 28 11.07 -27.36 9.68
CA ASN A 28 10.73 -26.67 10.91
C ASN A 28 10.76 -25.16 10.63
N LEU A 29 9.62 -24.59 10.32
CA LEU A 29 9.48 -23.14 10.26
C LEU A 29 9.63 -22.54 11.67
N PRO A 30 10.32 -21.42 11.83
CA PRO A 30 10.37 -20.69 13.10
C PRO A 30 8.96 -20.41 13.60
N ALA A 31 8.78 -20.38 14.93
CA ALA A 31 7.52 -19.94 15.51
C ALA A 31 7.25 -18.52 15.03
N TYR A 32 6.10 -18.32 14.40
CA TYR A 32 5.64 -17.01 13.96
C TYR A 32 4.83 -16.37 15.09
N GLU A 33 5.23 -15.20 15.51
CA GLU A 33 4.47 -14.35 16.42
C GLU A 33 3.74 -13.28 15.61
N PRO A 34 2.39 -13.24 15.62
CA PRO A 34 1.64 -12.20 14.92
C PRO A 34 2.03 -10.82 15.43
N GLN A 35 2.37 -9.91 14.52
CA GLN A 35 2.64 -8.51 14.83
C GLN A 35 1.37 -7.68 14.64
N VAL A 36 1.22 -6.63 15.43
CA VAL A 36 0.15 -5.65 15.21
C VAL A 36 0.50 -4.81 13.99
N VAL A 37 -0.48 -4.64 13.10
CA VAL A 37 -0.36 -3.84 11.88
C VAL A 37 -1.29 -2.64 12.00
N VAL A 38 -0.77 -1.45 11.71
CA VAL A 38 -1.50 -0.19 11.73
C VAL A 38 -1.41 0.47 10.37
N GLU A 39 -2.55 0.81 9.79
CA GLU A 39 -2.61 1.67 8.59
C GLU A 39 -3.61 2.79 8.82
N CYS A 40 -3.14 4.03 8.75
CA CYS A 40 -3.97 5.21 8.92
C CYS A 40 -3.52 6.34 8.01
N TYR A 41 -4.46 6.83 7.20
CA TYR A 41 -4.24 7.89 6.23
C TYR A 41 -5.11 9.09 6.59
N LEU A 42 -4.48 10.21 6.95
CA LEU A 42 -5.14 11.47 7.20
C LEU A 42 -5.21 12.28 5.90
N GLU A 43 -6.41 12.60 5.46
CA GLU A 43 -6.62 13.52 4.34
C GLU A 43 -7.42 14.74 4.82
N ALA A 44 -6.94 15.93 4.47
CA ALA A 44 -7.63 17.17 4.85
C ALA A 44 -9.10 17.17 4.43
N GLY A 45 -9.98 17.55 5.34
CA GLY A 45 -11.42 17.58 5.12
C GLY A 45 -12.13 16.23 5.04
N LYS A 46 -11.42 15.10 5.25
CA LYS A 46 -11.97 13.74 5.22
C LYS A 46 -12.12 13.16 6.64
N PRO A 47 -13.03 12.18 6.82
CA PRO A 47 -13.07 11.34 8.02
C PRO A 47 -11.77 10.56 8.21
N ILE A 48 -11.41 10.28 9.47
CA ILE A 48 -10.26 9.43 9.79
C ILE A 48 -10.67 7.97 9.76
N ARG A 49 -9.91 7.15 9.06
CA ARG A 49 -10.06 5.70 8.99
C ARG A 49 -8.74 5.02 9.32
N LEU A 50 -8.79 4.03 10.18
CA LEU A 50 -7.62 3.29 10.63
C LEU A 50 -7.91 1.79 10.59
N LEU A 51 -6.98 1.04 10.02
CA LEU A 51 -6.92 -0.41 10.13
C LEU A 51 -5.98 -0.77 11.28
N LEU A 52 -6.49 -1.54 12.24
CA LEU A 52 -5.72 -2.15 13.32
C LEU A 52 -5.92 -3.66 13.26
N ALA A 53 -4.89 -4.38 12.82
CA ALA A 53 -4.98 -5.80 12.55
C ALA A 53 -3.77 -6.56 13.12
N LYS A 54 -3.82 -7.89 13.07
CA LYS A 54 -2.69 -8.78 13.33
C LYS A 54 -2.21 -9.36 12.00
N SER A 55 -0.90 -9.41 11.81
CA SER A 55 -0.31 -10.07 10.66
C SER A 55 -0.57 -11.58 10.70
N ASN A 56 -0.80 -12.19 9.54
CA ASN A 56 -0.99 -13.64 9.40
C ASN A 56 0.27 -14.31 8.85
N ARG A 57 0.38 -15.62 9.08
CA ARG A 57 1.46 -16.41 8.49
C ARG A 57 1.30 -16.48 6.97
N PHE A 58 2.38 -16.34 6.24
CA PHE A 58 2.40 -16.45 4.78
C PHE A 58 1.86 -17.79 4.25
N PHE A 59 2.02 -18.87 5.02
CA PHE A 59 1.62 -20.23 4.64
C PHE A 59 0.26 -20.66 5.19
N ASP A 60 -0.43 -19.82 5.95
CA ASP A 60 -1.76 -20.14 6.41
C ASP A 60 -2.75 -20.04 5.23
N ALA A 61 -3.45 -21.14 4.97
CA ALA A 61 -4.43 -21.18 3.90
C ALA A 61 -5.55 -20.17 4.20
N PHE A 62 -5.74 -19.22 3.30
CA PHE A 62 -6.83 -18.26 3.39
C PHE A 62 -8.14 -18.98 3.03
N ASP A 63 -8.93 -19.33 4.02
CA ASP A 63 -10.25 -19.93 3.80
C ASP A 63 -11.30 -18.83 3.60
N LEU A 64 -11.53 -18.48 2.34
CA LEU A 64 -12.55 -17.50 1.95
C LEU A 64 -13.99 -17.94 2.28
N SER A 65 -14.23 -19.21 2.66
CA SER A 65 -15.55 -19.70 3.04
C SER A 65 -15.98 -19.21 4.43
N SER A 66 -15.04 -18.68 5.21
CA SER A 66 -15.24 -18.17 6.57
C SER A 66 -14.68 -16.75 6.75
N LEU A 67 -14.96 -15.86 5.78
CA LEU A 67 -14.45 -14.47 5.79
C LEU A 67 -14.73 -13.74 7.12
N GLU A 68 -15.91 -13.94 7.72
CA GLU A 68 -16.28 -13.35 9.00
C GLU A 68 -15.34 -13.82 10.12
N THR A 69 -15.04 -15.11 10.20
CA THR A 69 -14.09 -15.66 11.19
C THR A 69 -12.67 -15.11 10.97
N VAL A 70 -12.23 -15.01 9.72
CA VAL A 70 -10.90 -14.47 9.39
C VAL A 70 -10.79 -13.00 9.79
N LEU A 71 -11.83 -12.21 9.57
CA LEU A 71 -11.87 -10.81 9.99
C LEU A 71 -11.86 -10.70 11.54
N ASP A 72 -12.65 -11.48 12.23
CA ASP A 72 -12.72 -11.48 13.71
C ASP A 72 -11.39 -11.89 14.36
N GLU A 73 -10.67 -12.84 13.77
CA GLU A 73 -9.36 -13.27 14.26
C GLU A 73 -8.22 -12.31 13.92
N SER A 74 -8.33 -11.62 12.78
CA SER A 74 -7.28 -10.73 12.27
C SER A 74 -7.42 -9.29 12.79
N LEU A 75 -8.65 -8.79 12.99
CA LEU A 75 -8.86 -7.42 13.43
C LEU A 75 -8.69 -7.30 14.94
N VAL A 76 -7.96 -6.30 15.39
CA VAL A 76 -7.88 -5.96 16.82
C VAL A 76 -9.09 -5.13 17.17
N GLN A 77 -9.83 -5.58 18.20
CA GLN A 77 -11.02 -4.93 18.72
C GLN A 77 -10.74 -4.33 20.11
N ASP A 78 -11.62 -3.46 20.58
CA ASP A 78 -11.60 -2.90 21.94
C ASP A 78 -10.33 -2.12 22.32
N ALA A 79 -9.55 -1.63 21.33
CA ALA A 79 -8.47 -0.69 21.59
C ALA A 79 -9.02 0.74 21.74
N ALA A 80 -8.36 1.56 22.56
CA ALA A 80 -8.62 2.99 22.57
C ALA A 80 -7.69 3.66 21.53
N VAL A 81 -8.28 4.33 20.52
CA VAL A 81 -7.54 4.95 19.41
C VAL A 81 -7.87 6.42 19.36
N ARG A 82 -6.82 7.27 19.31
CA ARG A 82 -6.98 8.71 19.17
C ARG A 82 -5.87 9.33 18.32
N VAL A 83 -6.22 10.44 17.68
CA VAL A 83 -5.29 11.29 16.92
C VAL A 83 -5.28 12.66 17.59
N LEU A 84 -4.08 13.13 17.94
CA LEU A 84 -3.84 14.40 18.61
C LEU A 84 -3.21 15.39 17.64
N PHE A 85 -3.60 16.67 17.72
CA PHE A 85 -2.98 17.75 16.95
C PHE A 85 -3.18 19.09 17.69
N GLY A 86 -2.10 19.85 17.85
CA GLY A 86 -2.14 21.06 18.67
C GLY A 86 -2.63 20.77 20.10
N SER A 87 -3.79 21.35 20.46
CA SER A 87 -4.48 21.10 21.76
C SER A 87 -5.70 20.22 21.63
N ASP A 88 -6.01 19.73 20.43
CA ASP A 88 -7.23 19.02 20.12
C ASP A 88 -6.97 17.52 19.96
N GLU A 89 -8.04 16.72 20.08
CA GLU A 89 -8.00 15.28 19.84
C GLU A 89 -9.22 14.82 19.04
N ILE A 90 -9.05 13.79 18.24
CA ILE A 90 -10.12 13.06 17.56
C ILE A 90 -10.06 11.62 18.03
N ILE A 91 -11.17 11.13 18.61
CA ILE A 91 -11.31 9.74 19.05
C ILE A 91 -11.90 8.91 17.92
N LEU A 92 -11.29 7.76 17.63
CA LEU A 92 -11.80 6.80 16.67
C LEU A 92 -12.55 5.69 17.39
N ASN A 93 -13.75 5.41 16.90
CA ASN A 93 -14.59 4.33 17.45
C ASN A 93 -14.33 3.04 16.68
N ASN A 94 -14.42 1.90 17.39
CA ASN A 94 -14.36 0.59 16.76
C ASN A 94 -15.63 0.37 15.92
N ASP A 95 -15.50 0.52 14.61
CA ASP A 95 -16.57 0.38 13.62
C ASP A 95 -15.95 -0.06 12.28
N ILE A 96 -16.52 -1.11 11.68
CA ILE A 96 -16.00 -1.67 10.43
C ILE A 96 -16.53 -0.85 9.26
N ASN A 97 -15.61 -0.33 8.48
CA ASN A 97 -15.91 0.43 7.27
C ASN A 97 -15.04 -0.08 6.09
N PHE A 98 -15.69 -0.43 5.00
CA PHE A 98 -15.02 -0.81 3.76
C PHE A 98 -15.25 0.25 2.70
N ASP A 99 -14.17 0.84 2.22
CA ASP A 99 -14.19 1.78 1.10
C ASP A 99 -14.08 1.02 -0.21
N GLN A 100 -15.16 0.97 -0.98
CA GLN A 100 -15.21 0.27 -2.26
C GLN A 100 -14.33 0.92 -3.35
N GLN A 101 -14.04 2.22 -3.25
CA GLN A 101 -13.22 2.94 -4.24
C GLN A 101 -11.74 2.61 -4.09
N THR A 102 -11.26 2.61 -2.86
CA THR A 102 -9.85 2.34 -2.56
C THR A 102 -9.57 0.89 -2.21
N GLY A 103 -10.60 0.09 -1.90
CA GLY A 103 -10.46 -1.25 -1.34
C GLY A 103 -9.98 -1.26 0.11
N PHE A 104 -9.94 -0.09 0.79
CA PHE A 104 -9.43 0.03 2.14
C PHE A 104 -10.44 -0.44 3.17
N LEU A 105 -10.02 -1.40 4.01
CA LEU A 105 -10.76 -1.86 5.16
C LEU A 105 -10.28 -1.11 6.41
N ALA A 106 -11.19 -0.45 7.12
CA ALA A 106 -10.93 0.15 8.42
C ALA A 106 -11.77 -0.53 9.49
N ASN A 107 -11.26 -0.67 10.71
CA ASN A 107 -12.01 -1.11 11.88
C ASN A 107 -12.03 -0.07 13.00
N TYR A 108 -11.41 1.09 12.79
CA TYR A 108 -11.54 2.28 13.62
C TYR A 108 -11.86 3.49 12.77
N LEU A 109 -12.88 4.24 13.15
CA LEU A 109 -13.43 5.33 12.36
C LEU A 109 -13.81 6.52 13.25
N SER A 110 -13.53 7.72 12.76
CA SER A 110 -14.14 8.96 13.22
C SER A 110 -14.72 9.73 12.05
N TRP A 111 -15.96 10.21 12.18
CA TRP A 111 -16.59 11.07 11.19
C TRP A 111 -16.18 12.54 11.31
N GLU A 112 -15.41 12.88 12.35
CA GLU A 112 -14.78 14.17 12.44
C GLU A 112 -13.77 14.34 11.31
N ARG A 113 -13.68 15.56 10.78
CA ARG A 113 -12.84 15.83 9.62
C ARG A 113 -11.46 16.25 10.06
N VAL A 114 -10.45 15.70 9.39
CA VAL A 114 -9.07 16.16 9.53
C VAL A 114 -9.00 17.64 9.18
N PRO A 115 -8.46 18.52 10.05
CA PRO A 115 -8.33 19.93 9.74
C PRO A 115 -7.34 20.18 8.59
N GLU A 116 -7.60 21.23 7.80
CA GLU A 116 -6.70 21.70 6.73
C GLU A 116 -5.59 22.56 7.32
N ILE A 117 -4.73 21.96 8.12
CA ILE A 117 -3.61 22.66 8.76
C ILE A 117 -2.31 21.93 8.47
N SER A 118 -1.25 22.71 8.29
CA SER A 118 0.11 22.17 8.27
C SER A 118 0.59 21.99 9.72
N ASP A 119 0.26 20.87 10.33
CA ASP A 119 0.62 20.58 11.72
C ASP A 119 1.10 19.14 11.84
N THR A 120 1.67 18.83 13.00
CA THR A 120 2.07 17.46 13.35
C THR A 120 0.92 16.77 14.06
N PHE A 121 0.55 15.61 13.52
CA PHE A 121 -0.44 14.71 14.10
C PHE A 121 0.27 13.59 14.83
N HIS A 122 -0.28 13.22 15.99
CA HIS A 122 0.20 12.11 16.81
C HIS A 122 -0.89 11.06 16.93
N LEU A 123 -0.57 9.82 16.61
CA LEU A 123 -1.43 8.67 16.81
C LEU A 123 -1.07 8.02 18.15
N GLU A 124 -2.10 7.72 18.95
CA GLU A 124 -1.98 6.93 20.17
C GLU A 124 -3.02 5.82 20.17
N ILE A 125 -2.54 4.61 20.39
CA ILE A 125 -3.37 3.39 20.50
C ILE A 125 -3.03 2.68 21.81
N LEU A 126 -4.02 2.46 22.64
CA LEU A 126 -3.91 1.60 23.82
C LEU A 126 -4.63 0.29 23.52
N LEU A 127 -3.88 -0.80 23.45
CA LEU A 127 -4.39 -2.14 23.20
C LEU A 127 -5.12 -2.72 24.43
N PRO A 128 -6.00 -3.73 24.27
CA PRO A 128 -6.72 -4.34 25.38
C PRO A 128 -5.82 -4.99 26.44
N ASP A 129 -4.61 -5.39 26.10
CA ASP A 129 -3.61 -5.95 27.01
C ASP A 129 -2.80 -4.88 27.77
N GLY A 130 -3.04 -3.60 27.50
CA GLY A 130 -2.36 -2.47 28.09
C GLY A 130 -1.10 -2.02 27.35
N SER A 131 -0.72 -2.67 26.24
CA SER A 131 0.39 -2.24 25.40
C SER A 131 0.06 -0.95 24.68
N GLU A 132 1.05 -0.08 24.51
CA GLU A 132 0.91 1.21 23.83
C GLU A 132 1.57 1.19 22.44
N ILE A 133 0.90 1.84 21.48
CA ILE A 133 1.42 2.06 20.12
C ILE A 133 1.30 3.55 19.84
N THR A 134 2.37 4.13 19.28
CA THR A 134 2.42 5.54 18.93
C THR A 134 3.02 5.75 17.53
N SER A 135 2.63 6.84 16.91
CA SER A 135 3.24 7.32 15.67
C SER A 135 3.05 8.82 15.53
N GLN A 136 3.80 9.43 14.64
CA GLN A 136 3.61 10.83 14.27
C GLN A 136 3.78 11.02 12.76
N THR A 137 3.10 12.03 12.25
CA THR A 137 3.20 12.48 10.86
C THR A 137 2.94 13.97 10.76
N THR A 138 3.42 14.60 9.71
CA THR A 138 3.15 16.02 9.45
C THR A 138 2.44 16.16 8.11
N MET A 139 1.36 16.94 8.07
CA MET A 139 0.71 17.29 6.81
C MET A 139 1.54 18.36 6.11
N ILE A 140 2.25 17.97 5.08
CA ILE A 140 3.05 18.91 4.28
C ILE A 140 2.16 19.66 3.28
N PRO A 141 2.51 20.89 2.86
CA PRO A 141 1.72 21.64 1.91
C PRO A 141 1.57 20.95 0.57
N GLN A 142 0.43 21.11 -0.08
CA GLN A 142 0.22 20.67 -1.46
C GLN A 142 1.04 21.55 -2.43
N ILE A 143 1.49 20.95 -3.53
CA ILE A 143 2.18 21.66 -4.61
C ILE A 143 1.20 21.82 -5.78
N PRO A 144 0.84 23.06 -6.17
CA PRO A 144 -0.10 23.28 -7.26
C PRO A 144 0.50 22.91 -8.62
N PHE A 145 -0.35 22.57 -9.57
CA PHE A 145 0.06 22.48 -10.97
C PHE A 145 0.33 23.90 -11.54
N ASP A 146 1.44 24.07 -12.21
CA ASP A 146 1.72 25.28 -12.99
C ASP A 146 0.92 25.27 -14.29
N SER A 147 0.86 24.13 -14.96
CA SER A 147 0.07 23.93 -16.16
C SER A 147 -0.14 22.47 -16.49
N ILE A 148 -1.25 22.19 -17.19
CA ILE A 148 -1.51 20.91 -17.83
C ILE A 148 -1.62 21.17 -19.33
N VAL A 149 -0.80 20.50 -20.11
CA VAL A 149 -0.72 20.68 -21.58
C VAL A 149 -1.16 19.40 -22.27
N VAL A 150 -2.09 19.52 -23.19
CA VAL A 150 -2.50 18.42 -24.08
C VAL A 150 -1.79 18.60 -25.41
N GLU A 151 -1.03 17.59 -25.81
CA GLU A 151 -0.35 17.55 -27.11
C GLU A 151 -0.94 16.45 -27.96
N TYR A 152 -1.03 16.68 -29.27
CA TYR A 152 -1.62 15.76 -30.23
C TYR A 152 -0.59 15.21 -31.20
N GLN A 153 -0.72 13.92 -31.49
CA GLN A 153 -0.03 13.25 -32.59
C GLN A 153 -1.07 12.41 -33.35
N ASP A 154 -1.35 12.82 -34.59
CA ASP A 154 -2.48 12.27 -35.39
C ASP A 154 -3.82 12.42 -34.67
N SER A 155 -4.50 11.31 -34.35
CA SER A 155 -5.77 11.27 -33.63
C SER A 155 -5.64 11.02 -32.14
N LEU A 156 -4.42 10.88 -31.63
CA LEU A 156 -4.16 10.57 -30.23
C LEU A 156 -3.53 11.77 -29.52
N ALA A 157 -3.83 11.88 -28.23
CA ALA A 157 -3.31 12.91 -27.35
C ALA A 157 -2.46 12.34 -26.23
N ARG A 158 -1.56 13.16 -25.71
CA ARG A 158 -0.87 12.95 -24.43
C ARG A 158 -1.09 14.13 -23.49
N VAL A 159 -0.96 13.87 -22.19
CA VAL A 159 -1.08 14.88 -21.16
C VAL A 159 0.26 15.08 -20.49
N LEU A 160 0.73 16.32 -20.45
CA LEU A 160 1.94 16.75 -19.74
C LEU A 160 1.51 17.65 -18.56
N THR A 161 1.93 17.31 -17.37
CA THR A 161 1.64 18.05 -16.15
C THR A 161 2.91 18.67 -15.64
N TYR A 162 2.92 20.00 -15.53
CA TYR A 162 4.06 20.78 -15.04
C TYR A 162 3.76 21.28 -13.63
N PHE A 163 4.75 21.20 -12.76
CA PHE A 163 4.71 21.81 -11.44
C PHE A 163 6.13 22.20 -11.02
N THR A 164 6.24 23.21 -10.18
CA THR A 164 7.53 23.71 -9.66
C THR A 164 7.65 23.39 -8.20
N ASP A 165 8.79 22.86 -7.84
CA ASP A 165 9.14 22.47 -6.50
C ASP A 165 10.28 23.32 -5.92
N SER A 166 10.42 23.30 -4.57
CA SER A 166 11.52 23.93 -3.86
C SER A 166 12.78 23.07 -3.95
N PHE A 167 13.90 23.69 -4.32
CA PHE A 167 15.20 23.00 -4.44
C PHE A 167 15.94 22.76 -3.12
N ASP A 168 15.47 23.38 -2.05
CA ASP A 168 16.21 23.42 -0.79
C ASP A 168 15.98 22.17 0.06
N GLU A 169 15.00 21.32 -0.33
CA GLU A 169 14.59 20.12 0.40
C GLU A 169 14.35 18.97 -0.57
N GLU A 170 14.56 17.74 -0.11
CA GLU A 170 14.25 16.52 -0.85
C GLU A 170 12.74 16.26 -0.78
N ASN A 171 12.07 16.18 -1.93
CA ASN A 171 10.62 16.05 -2.03
C ASN A 171 10.22 14.74 -2.71
N PHE A 172 9.08 14.20 -2.28
CA PHE A 172 8.56 12.91 -2.72
C PHE A 172 7.13 13.06 -3.20
N TYR A 173 6.83 12.41 -4.31
CA TYR A 173 5.56 12.53 -5.01
C TYR A 173 4.96 11.17 -5.32
N ARG A 174 3.63 11.13 -5.39
CA ARG A 174 2.88 10.05 -6.01
C ARG A 174 1.90 10.64 -6.99
N ARG A 175 1.91 10.15 -8.22
CA ARG A 175 0.92 10.54 -9.23
C ARG A 175 -0.11 9.45 -9.39
N HIS A 176 -1.40 9.81 -9.30
CA HIS A 176 -2.49 9.01 -9.81
C HIS A 176 -3.11 9.69 -11.01
N LEU A 177 -3.26 8.95 -12.09
CA LEU A 177 -3.99 9.40 -13.26
C LEU A 177 -5.14 8.43 -13.52
N HIS A 178 -6.38 8.93 -13.49
CA HIS A 178 -7.55 8.15 -13.76
C HIS A 178 -8.16 8.56 -15.11
N ARG A 179 -8.79 7.61 -15.79
CA ARG A 179 -9.66 7.86 -16.94
C ARG A 179 -11.11 7.85 -16.46
N THR A 180 -11.88 8.85 -16.85
CA THR A 180 -13.33 8.95 -16.66
C THR A 180 -13.78 9.14 -15.20
N SER A 181 -13.34 8.35 -14.25
CA SER A 181 -13.81 8.37 -12.86
C SER A 181 -12.71 7.99 -11.88
N LEU A 182 -12.78 8.55 -10.66
CA LEU A 182 -11.94 8.16 -9.52
C LEU A 182 -12.30 6.78 -8.95
N ASP A 183 -13.47 6.23 -9.31
CA ASP A 183 -13.93 4.92 -8.83
C ASP A 183 -13.22 3.75 -9.55
N SER A 184 -12.40 4.07 -10.56
CA SER A 184 -11.59 3.09 -11.28
C SER A 184 -10.20 2.99 -10.70
N ILE A 185 -9.52 1.86 -10.96
CA ILE A 185 -8.09 1.73 -10.70
C ILE A 185 -7.36 2.82 -11.49
N PRO A 186 -6.38 3.53 -10.89
CA PRO A 186 -5.60 4.51 -11.62
C PRO A 186 -4.96 3.91 -12.88
N TYR A 187 -5.08 4.61 -13.99
CA TYR A 187 -4.42 4.27 -15.25
C TYR A 187 -2.89 4.36 -15.11
N GLN A 188 -2.41 5.35 -14.34
CA GLN A 188 -1.02 5.46 -13.89
C GLN A 188 -1.00 5.68 -12.38
N ASP A 189 -0.12 4.96 -11.72
CA ASP A 189 0.21 5.09 -10.31
C ASP A 189 1.72 4.88 -10.16
N PHE A 190 2.44 5.94 -9.84
CA PHE A 190 3.88 5.85 -9.67
C PHE A 190 4.40 6.84 -8.63
N LEU A 191 5.54 6.48 -8.03
CA LEU A 191 6.30 7.30 -7.11
C LEU A 191 7.41 8.03 -7.84
N ALA A 192 7.72 9.25 -7.43
CA ALA A 192 8.84 10.03 -7.93
C ALA A 192 9.50 10.80 -6.77
N GLU A 193 10.78 11.10 -6.97
CA GLU A 193 11.57 11.99 -6.13
C GLU A 193 12.20 13.07 -7.00
N ASP A 194 12.54 14.22 -6.43
CA ASP A 194 13.05 15.38 -7.15
C ASP A 194 14.57 15.37 -7.42
N THR A 195 15.26 14.32 -7.03
CA THR A 195 16.74 14.19 -7.07
C THR A 195 17.38 14.53 -8.41
N PHE A 196 16.62 14.58 -9.50
CA PHE A 196 17.12 14.74 -10.87
C PHE A 196 16.52 15.92 -11.63
N THR A 197 15.96 16.93 -10.94
CA THR A 197 15.36 18.07 -11.64
C THR A 197 16.34 19.23 -11.85
N ASP A 198 16.53 19.62 -13.10
CA ASP A 198 17.18 20.87 -13.44
C ASP A 198 16.15 22.03 -13.35
N ASN A 199 16.42 23.04 -12.52
CA ASN A 199 15.60 24.27 -12.39
C ASN A 199 14.23 24.13 -11.66
N GLY A 200 13.95 23.07 -10.89
CA GLY A 200 12.75 22.89 -10.06
C GLY A 200 11.45 22.64 -10.82
N THR A 201 11.47 22.65 -12.12
CA THR A 201 10.29 22.29 -12.89
C THR A 201 10.27 20.79 -13.12
N ILE A 202 9.26 20.12 -12.61
CA ILE A 202 9.02 18.69 -12.81
C ILE A 202 7.92 18.54 -13.85
N VAL A 203 8.09 17.55 -14.73
CA VAL A 203 7.11 17.24 -15.78
C VAL A 203 6.73 15.77 -15.71
N PHE A 204 5.46 15.51 -15.44
CA PHE A 204 4.89 14.17 -15.56
C PHE A 204 4.09 14.05 -16.86
N GLY A 205 4.48 13.09 -17.69
CA GLY A 205 3.89 12.87 -19.01
C GLY A 205 3.22 11.50 -19.15
N THR A 206 2.35 11.41 -20.17
CA THR A 206 1.81 10.13 -20.67
C THR A 206 2.34 9.85 -22.07
N GLY A 207 2.06 8.67 -22.61
CA GLY A 207 2.16 8.42 -24.04
C GLY A 207 1.02 9.08 -24.83
N PHE A 208 1.07 9.00 -26.17
CA PHE A 208 -0.02 9.38 -27.05
C PHE A 208 -1.03 8.23 -27.09
N GLU A 209 -2.04 8.28 -26.23
CA GLU A 209 -2.94 7.13 -25.94
C GLU A 209 -4.37 7.53 -25.56
N PHE A 210 -4.67 8.83 -25.56
CA PHE A 210 -6.00 9.37 -25.28
C PHE A 210 -6.66 9.84 -26.56
N GLU A 211 -7.98 9.66 -26.62
CA GLU A 211 -8.82 10.08 -27.74
C GLU A 211 -9.62 11.36 -27.36
N GLU A 212 -10.11 12.07 -28.38
CA GLU A 212 -11.02 13.22 -28.17
C GLU A 212 -12.25 12.79 -27.36
N GLY A 213 -12.57 13.55 -26.31
CA GLY A 213 -13.65 13.28 -25.38
C GLY A 213 -13.22 12.47 -24.13
N ASP A 214 -12.01 11.91 -24.11
CA ASP A 214 -11.49 11.27 -22.89
C ASP A 214 -11.40 12.29 -21.75
N THR A 215 -11.85 11.89 -20.56
CA THR A 215 -11.69 12.67 -19.33
C THR A 215 -10.55 12.13 -18.52
N ILE A 216 -9.55 12.96 -18.24
CA ILE A 216 -8.35 12.61 -17.52
C ILE A 216 -8.35 13.33 -16.17
N ILE A 217 -8.34 12.56 -15.08
CA ILE A 217 -8.27 13.11 -13.72
C ILE A 217 -6.85 12.88 -13.19
N ASN A 218 -6.14 13.95 -13.03
CA ASN A 218 -4.74 13.96 -12.59
C ASN A 218 -4.67 14.36 -11.12
N THR A 219 -4.10 13.52 -10.27
CA THR A 219 -3.90 13.79 -8.85
C THR A 219 -2.41 13.68 -8.54
N LEU A 220 -1.85 14.72 -7.96
CA LEU A 220 -0.48 14.75 -7.46
C LEU A 220 -0.51 14.83 -5.95
N TYR A 221 0.01 13.82 -5.29
CA TYR A 221 0.25 13.81 -3.85
C TYR A 221 1.68 14.29 -3.59
N HIS A 222 1.82 15.20 -2.63
CA HIS A 222 3.10 15.52 -2.02
C HIS A 222 3.22 14.66 -0.76
N LEU A 223 4.26 13.83 -0.68
CA LEU A 223 4.38 12.78 0.32
C LEU A 223 5.40 13.11 1.41
N PRO A 224 5.08 12.87 2.69
CA PRO A 224 6.12 12.76 3.71
C PRO A 224 7.09 11.62 3.35
N LYS A 225 8.37 11.80 3.68
CA LYS A 225 9.41 10.80 3.37
C LYS A 225 9.08 9.41 3.93
N GLU A 226 8.54 9.35 5.12
CA GLU A 226 8.18 8.09 5.79
C GLU A 226 7.14 7.30 4.98
N TYR A 227 6.20 7.99 4.35
CA TYR A 227 5.21 7.33 3.52
C TYR A 227 5.79 6.87 2.18
N TYR A 228 6.66 7.67 1.58
CA TYR A 228 7.39 7.26 0.39
C TYR A 228 8.23 6.00 0.66
N ASP A 229 9.03 5.99 1.73
CA ASP A 229 9.85 4.84 2.13
C ASP A 229 8.98 3.59 2.41
N TYR A 230 7.81 3.78 3.05
CA TYR A 230 6.85 2.70 3.25
C TYR A 230 6.38 2.10 1.92
N LEU A 231 5.90 2.92 0.98
CA LEU A 231 5.41 2.46 -0.32
C LEU A 231 6.49 1.75 -1.14
N VAL A 232 7.71 2.29 -1.13
CA VAL A 232 8.87 1.65 -1.77
C VAL A 232 9.15 0.29 -1.15
N SER A 233 9.18 0.20 0.19
CA SER A 233 9.46 -1.05 0.91
C SER A 233 8.38 -2.10 0.68
N VAL A 234 7.10 -1.73 0.63
CA VAL A 234 5.98 -2.62 0.29
C VAL A 234 6.14 -3.17 -1.12
N THR A 235 6.47 -2.30 -2.09
CA THR A 235 6.68 -2.71 -3.48
C THR A 235 7.82 -3.72 -3.60
N PHE A 236 8.96 -3.47 -2.94
CA PHE A 236 10.08 -4.40 -2.89
C PHE A 236 9.72 -5.72 -2.21
N SER A 237 8.97 -5.68 -1.12
CA SER A 237 8.54 -6.89 -0.40
C SER A 237 7.63 -7.77 -1.26
N ILE A 238 6.71 -7.17 -2.03
CA ILE A 238 5.85 -7.90 -2.97
C ILE A 238 6.70 -8.56 -4.07
N GLN A 239 7.66 -7.82 -4.66
CA GLN A 239 8.54 -8.36 -5.69
C GLN A 239 9.43 -9.50 -5.16
N ALA A 240 9.99 -9.35 -3.94
CA ALA A 240 10.80 -10.37 -3.31
C ALA A 240 10.02 -11.66 -3.06
N ASN A 241 8.74 -11.57 -2.71
CA ASN A 241 7.88 -12.75 -2.52
C ASN A 241 7.55 -13.48 -3.83
N LEU A 242 7.68 -12.83 -4.98
CA LEU A 242 7.49 -13.45 -6.30
C LEU A 242 8.76 -14.15 -6.81
N ASP A 243 9.93 -13.84 -6.23
CA ASP A 243 11.22 -14.45 -6.60
C ASP A 243 11.75 -15.33 -5.43
N PRO A 244 11.72 -16.66 -5.57
CA PRO A 244 12.13 -17.58 -4.50
C PRO A 244 13.62 -17.52 -4.14
N ILE A 245 14.43 -16.78 -4.90
CA ILE A 245 15.88 -16.63 -4.68
C ILE A 245 16.19 -15.33 -3.92
N THR A 246 15.26 -14.38 -3.91
CA THR A 246 15.42 -13.07 -3.26
C THR A 246 15.13 -13.18 -1.76
N GLN A 247 15.88 -12.44 -0.95
CA GLN A 247 15.59 -12.35 0.49
C GLN A 247 14.25 -11.62 0.70
N PRO A 248 13.43 -12.06 1.67
CA PRO A 248 12.21 -11.34 2.04
C PRO A 248 12.53 -9.87 2.33
N GLY A 249 11.76 -8.96 1.74
CA GLY A 249 11.89 -7.54 1.99
C GLY A 249 11.46 -7.20 3.43
N SER A 250 12.07 -6.16 3.99
CA SER A 250 11.61 -5.56 5.25
C SER A 250 10.71 -4.39 4.92
N ILE A 251 9.51 -4.34 5.52
CA ILE A 251 8.59 -3.22 5.38
C ILE A 251 9.05 -2.10 6.32
N PHE A 252 9.20 -0.89 5.79
CA PHE A 252 9.41 0.31 6.58
C PHE A 252 8.17 0.60 7.44
N SER A 253 8.39 1.06 8.67
CA SER A 253 7.30 1.41 9.58
C SER A 253 7.67 2.68 10.35
N ASN A 254 6.74 3.63 10.45
CA ASN A 254 6.86 4.78 11.36
C ASN A 254 6.05 4.59 12.65
N VAL A 255 5.46 3.42 12.83
CA VAL A 255 4.70 3.06 14.03
C VAL A 255 5.64 2.39 15.04
N GLN A 256 5.54 2.77 16.30
CA GLN A 256 6.39 2.30 17.40
C GLN A 256 5.53 1.84 18.58
N GLY A 257 6.04 0.93 19.38
CA GLY A 257 5.33 0.47 20.57
C GLY A 257 5.87 -0.82 21.18
N ASP A 258 5.26 -1.24 22.26
CA ASP A 258 5.67 -2.39 23.07
C ASP A 258 5.61 -3.73 22.32
N THR A 259 4.70 -3.84 21.34
CA THR A 259 4.45 -5.06 20.56
C THR A 259 5.27 -5.12 19.26
N ASN A 260 6.23 -4.20 19.06
CA ASN A 260 6.96 -4.05 17.80
C ASN A 260 6.03 -4.01 16.58
N PRO A 261 5.09 -3.03 16.55
CA PRO A 261 4.08 -2.95 15.51
C PRO A 261 4.68 -2.60 14.14
N LEU A 262 3.96 -2.95 13.09
CA LEU A 262 4.28 -2.59 11.70
C LEU A 262 3.21 -1.64 11.14
N GLY A 263 3.57 -0.86 10.14
CA GLY A 263 2.61 -0.09 9.36
C GLY A 263 2.95 1.36 9.19
N ILE A 264 1.93 2.13 8.86
CA ILE A 264 2.07 3.54 8.51
C ILE A 264 0.95 4.40 9.11
N PHE A 265 1.34 5.52 9.65
CA PHE A 265 0.49 6.66 9.97
C PHE A 265 0.98 7.85 9.19
N THR A 266 0.18 8.37 8.26
CA THR A 266 0.60 9.44 7.36
C THR A 266 -0.50 10.45 7.12
N ALA A 267 -0.10 11.70 6.83
CA ALA A 267 -0.98 12.76 6.39
C ALA A 267 -0.73 13.05 4.90
N LEU A 268 -1.81 13.09 4.13
CA LEU A 268 -1.78 13.23 2.68
C LEU A 268 -2.33 14.58 2.27
N SER A 269 -1.53 15.34 1.53
CA SER A 269 -1.97 16.51 0.79
C SER A 269 -1.87 16.26 -0.71
N TYR A 270 -2.81 16.76 -1.48
CA TYR A 270 -2.79 16.60 -2.92
C TYR A 270 -3.49 17.75 -3.65
N VAL A 271 -3.10 17.94 -4.91
CA VAL A 271 -3.85 18.72 -5.88
C VAL A 271 -4.45 17.78 -6.91
N ARG A 272 -5.62 18.17 -7.43
CA ARG A 272 -6.33 17.41 -8.46
C ARG A 272 -6.90 18.35 -9.51
N ASP A 273 -6.74 17.94 -10.75
CA ASP A 273 -7.33 18.64 -11.90
C ASP A 273 -7.94 17.63 -12.87
N THR A 274 -8.95 18.10 -13.62
CA THR A 274 -9.66 17.28 -14.61
C THR A 274 -9.55 17.96 -15.96
N THR A 275 -8.99 17.25 -16.92
CA THR A 275 -8.80 17.68 -18.31
C THR A 275 -9.65 16.82 -19.24
N VAL A 276 -10.42 17.45 -20.10
CA VAL A 276 -11.15 16.78 -21.20
C VAL A 276 -10.33 16.95 -22.48
N ILE A 277 -10.01 15.85 -23.15
CA ILE A 277 -9.24 15.89 -24.40
C ILE A 277 -10.10 16.47 -25.52
N GLY A 278 -9.63 17.56 -26.12
CA GLY A 278 -10.34 18.25 -27.21
C GLY A 278 -11.15 19.47 -26.78
N GLU A 279 -11.19 19.82 -25.50
CA GLU A 279 -11.81 21.03 -24.98
C GLU A 279 -10.79 22.14 -24.64
#